data_c783bb6acfdb614c354df1058bf8656f
#
_entry.id   c783bb6acfdb614c354df1058bf8656f
#
_cell.length_a   1.000
_cell.length_b   1.000
_cell.length_c   1.000
_cell.angle_alpha   90.00
_cell.angle_beta   90.00
_cell.angle_gamma   90.00
#
_symmetry.space_group_name_H-M   'P 1'
#
loop_
_entity.id
_entity.type
_entity.pdbx_description
1 polymer ?
#
loop_
_entity_poly.entity_id
_entity_poly.type
_entity_poly.pdbx_seq_one_letter_code
_entity_poly.pdbx_strand_id
1 'polypeptide(L)'
;MGFLVFGLFVLLFGAGLMYLSFGVLKVVGDHVAGVVMIAIGVVAIIFGILVIFYYFDEKSKKNKIKEKAKQYGCLFDKGYSIADFSRFDGLNFEKVCDKNLIFFDSKQKKVCFLHCGSFYIYDVAQLQEAYVSNKNKVEYDAEHGRAMSDAVKDYFMGVRRIFVGDGGYGKNYIRATVYLTLMFNDKGYMFNMYNKKLVSESDVSDFVDAMEKMCERCVLFLNEITGKEHPIDTDHISLTV
;
A
#
# COMPACT_ATOMS: atom_id res chain seq x y z
N MET A 1 -11.04 15.84 8.52
CA MET A 1 -11.14 16.94 9.50
C MET A 1 -10.37 16.64 10.79
N GLY A 2 -10.40 15.43 11.34
CA GLY A 2 -9.69 15.07 12.57
C GLY A 2 -8.18 15.34 12.56
N PHE A 3 -7.48 15.03 11.48
CA PHE A 3 -6.04 15.28 11.35
C PHE A 3 -5.65 16.76 11.42
N LEU A 4 -6.47 17.64 10.84
CA LEU A 4 -6.20 19.09 10.92
C LEU A 4 -6.35 19.60 12.37
N VAL A 5 -7.44 19.18 13.04
CA VAL A 5 -7.69 19.55 14.44
C VAL A 5 -6.59 19.00 15.33
N PHE A 6 -6.17 17.76 15.12
CA PHE A 6 -5.06 17.14 15.87
C PHE A 6 -3.75 17.88 15.63
N GLY A 7 -3.40 18.20 14.38
CA GLY A 7 -2.19 18.95 14.06
C GLY A 7 -2.16 20.35 14.72
N LEU A 8 -3.29 21.05 14.71
CA LEU A 8 -3.44 22.35 15.38
C LEU A 8 -3.31 22.21 16.91
N PHE A 9 -3.91 21.17 17.50
CA PHE A 9 -3.80 20.89 18.92
C PHE A 9 -2.34 20.66 19.34
N VAL A 10 -1.62 19.81 18.60
CA VAL A 10 -0.20 19.52 18.85
C VAL A 10 0.67 20.77 18.72
N LEU A 11 0.36 21.62 17.74
CA LEU A 11 1.07 22.89 17.53
C LEU A 11 0.86 23.86 18.69
N LEU A 12 -0.38 24.03 19.13
CA LEU A 12 -0.73 24.86 20.29
C LEU A 12 -0.13 24.31 21.60
N PHE A 13 -0.13 23.01 21.77
CA PHE A 13 0.50 22.35 22.91
C PHE A 13 2.00 22.60 22.95
N GLY A 14 2.70 22.45 21.81
CA GLY A 14 4.11 22.75 21.69
C GLY A 14 4.44 24.23 22.01
N ALA A 15 3.64 25.16 21.50
CA ALA A 15 3.79 26.59 21.79
C ALA A 15 3.54 26.88 23.29
N GLY A 16 2.56 26.24 23.90
CA GLY A 16 2.27 26.34 25.34
C GLY A 16 3.43 25.84 26.20
N LEU A 17 4.02 24.71 25.85
CA LEU A 17 5.21 24.17 26.51
C LEU A 17 6.40 25.13 26.41
N MET A 18 6.64 25.71 25.26
CA MET A 18 7.70 26.69 25.09
C MET A 18 7.47 27.95 25.96
N TYR A 19 6.23 28.44 26.01
CA TYR A 19 5.89 29.58 26.85
C TYR A 19 6.10 29.27 28.34
N LEU A 20 5.65 28.14 28.82
CA LEU A 20 5.85 27.71 30.20
C LEU A 20 7.32 27.50 30.55
N SER A 21 8.14 27.02 29.61
CA SER A 21 9.58 26.82 29.82
C SER A 21 10.31 28.13 30.13
N PHE A 22 9.94 29.22 29.50
CA PHE A 22 10.50 30.55 29.82
C PHE A 22 10.12 30.97 31.25
N GLY A 23 8.91 30.66 31.72
CA GLY A 23 8.50 30.87 33.10
C GLY A 23 9.34 30.08 34.11
N VAL A 24 9.56 28.78 33.82
CA VAL A 24 10.38 27.90 34.68
C VAL A 24 11.83 28.38 34.73
N LEU A 25 12.43 28.74 33.60
CA LEU A 25 13.79 29.31 33.58
C LEU A 25 13.93 30.60 34.37
N LYS A 26 12.92 31.48 34.30
CA LYS A 26 12.97 32.81 34.92
C LYS A 26 12.63 32.78 36.42
N VAL A 27 11.69 31.91 36.85
CA VAL A 27 11.15 31.90 38.23
C VAL A 27 11.82 30.83 39.08
N VAL A 28 12.04 29.65 38.55
CA VAL A 28 12.56 28.50 39.31
C VAL A 28 14.07 28.35 39.19
N GLY A 29 14.68 28.94 38.15
CA GLY A 29 16.12 28.84 37.93
C GLY A 29 16.61 27.45 37.51
N ASP A 30 15.70 26.53 37.24
CA ASP A 30 16.03 25.16 36.80
C ASP A 30 16.29 25.17 35.26
N HIS A 31 17.56 25.32 34.92
CA HIS A 31 17.99 25.35 33.52
C HIS A 31 17.79 24.01 32.79
N VAL A 32 17.89 22.87 33.48
CA VAL A 32 17.75 21.56 32.84
C VAL A 32 16.29 21.31 32.47
N ALA A 33 15.37 21.52 33.40
CA ALA A 33 13.94 21.35 33.13
C ALA A 33 13.46 22.34 32.03
N GLY A 34 13.90 23.59 32.07
CA GLY A 34 13.56 24.56 31.05
C GLY A 34 14.02 24.18 29.64
N VAL A 35 15.27 23.70 29.50
CA VAL A 35 15.82 23.27 28.20
C VAL A 35 15.10 22.03 27.66
N VAL A 36 14.80 21.05 28.52
CA VAL A 36 14.03 19.85 28.13
C VAL A 36 12.62 20.22 27.64
N MET A 37 11.94 21.11 28.34
CA MET A 37 10.62 21.59 27.92
C MET A 37 10.65 22.33 26.58
N ILE A 38 11.68 23.15 26.31
CA ILE A 38 11.89 23.81 25.02
C ILE A 38 12.08 22.75 23.93
N ALA A 39 12.94 21.76 24.14
CA ALA A 39 13.20 20.72 23.17
C ALA A 39 11.92 19.94 22.79
N ILE A 40 11.15 19.54 23.78
CA ILE A 40 9.86 18.86 23.56
C ILE A 40 8.87 19.78 22.81
N GLY A 41 8.79 21.05 23.19
CA GLY A 41 7.96 22.04 22.53
C GLY A 41 8.30 22.22 21.04
N VAL A 42 9.59 22.31 20.73
CA VAL A 42 10.07 22.43 19.33
C VAL A 42 9.70 21.18 18.52
N VAL A 43 9.93 19.98 19.06
CA VAL A 43 9.58 18.71 18.40
C VAL A 43 8.06 18.65 18.15
N ALA A 44 7.25 19.02 19.13
CA ALA A 44 5.79 19.05 19.01
C ALA A 44 5.34 20.04 17.90
N ILE A 45 5.93 21.23 17.83
CA ILE A 45 5.64 22.23 16.78
C ILE A 45 5.98 21.67 15.40
N ILE A 46 7.17 21.09 15.21
CA ILE A 46 7.60 20.50 13.93
C ILE A 46 6.62 19.40 13.53
N PHE A 47 6.28 18.51 14.46
CA PHE A 47 5.34 17.44 14.20
C PHE A 47 3.94 17.95 13.83
N GLY A 48 3.43 18.95 14.54
CA GLY A 48 2.15 19.60 14.22
C GLY A 48 2.13 20.21 12.82
N ILE A 49 3.23 20.90 12.42
CA ILE A 49 3.38 21.44 11.07
C ILE A 49 3.38 20.33 10.01
N LEU A 50 4.11 19.24 10.23
CA LEU A 50 4.15 18.11 9.30
C LEU A 50 2.78 17.46 9.12
N VAL A 51 2.01 17.27 10.19
CA VAL A 51 0.66 16.72 10.13
C VAL A 51 -0.29 17.62 9.34
N ILE A 52 -0.21 18.94 9.55
CA ILE A 52 -1.00 19.93 8.81
C ILE A 52 -0.62 19.92 7.32
N PHE A 53 0.68 19.91 7.02
CA PHE A 53 1.17 19.86 5.64
C PHE A 53 0.71 18.59 4.92
N TYR A 54 0.82 17.43 5.58
CA TYR A 54 0.32 16.16 5.06
C TYR A 54 -1.18 16.23 4.74
N TYR A 55 -1.98 16.80 5.63
CA TYR A 55 -3.42 16.97 5.41
C TYR A 55 -3.74 17.81 4.15
N PHE A 56 -3.02 18.93 3.96
CA PHE A 56 -3.23 19.77 2.77
C PHE A 56 -2.75 19.12 1.48
N ASP A 57 -1.63 18.40 1.51
CA ASP A 57 -1.13 17.64 0.35
C ASP A 57 -2.14 16.57 -0.07
N GLU A 58 -2.65 15.81 0.89
CA GLU A 58 -3.69 14.81 0.66
C GLU A 58 -4.97 15.41 0.08
N LYS A 59 -5.43 16.52 0.64
CA LYS A 59 -6.60 17.25 0.14
C LYS A 59 -6.38 17.78 -1.28
N SER A 60 -5.19 18.29 -1.57
CA SER A 60 -4.83 18.76 -2.92
C SER A 60 -4.88 17.63 -3.95
N LYS A 61 -4.31 16.46 -3.63
CA LYS A 61 -4.36 15.27 -4.49
C LYS A 61 -5.79 14.84 -4.77
N LYS A 62 -6.63 14.77 -3.74
CA LYS A 62 -8.07 14.45 -3.88
C LYS A 62 -8.79 15.43 -4.80
N ASN A 63 -8.54 16.71 -4.66
CA ASN A 63 -9.16 17.73 -5.51
C ASN A 63 -8.71 17.60 -6.97
N LYS A 64 -7.42 17.34 -7.24
CA LYS A 64 -6.91 17.12 -8.61
C LYS A 64 -7.57 15.91 -9.28
N ILE A 65 -7.78 14.82 -8.55
CA ILE A 65 -8.47 13.63 -9.05
C ILE A 65 -9.94 13.97 -9.37
N LYS A 66 -10.59 14.70 -8.48
CA LYS A 66 -11.97 15.15 -8.64
C LYS A 66 -12.16 16.05 -9.87
N GLU A 67 -11.23 16.96 -10.09
CA GLU A 67 -11.25 17.85 -11.26
C GLU A 67 -11.04 17.07 -12.56
N LYS A 68 -10.06 16.14 -12.59
CA LYS A 68 -9.88 15.25 -13.73
C LYS A 68 -11.13 14.42 -14.02
N ALA A 69 -11.70 13.76 -13.00
CA ALA A 69 -12.92 12.99 -13.17
C ALA A 69 -14.05 13.83 -13.78
N LYS A 70 -14.23 15.07 -13.31
CA LYS A 70 -15.19 16.01 -13.87
C LYS A 70 -14.92 16.38 -15.33
N GLN A 71 -13.64 16.60 -15.70
CA GLN A 71 -13.24 16.90 -17.09
C GLN A 71 -13.62 15.77 -18.06
N TYR A 72 -13.53 14.52 -17.61
CA TYR A 72 -13.93 13.36 -18.39
C TYR A 72 -15.42 13.03 -18.27
N GLY A 73 -16.18 13.78 -17.47
CA GLY A 73 -17.60 13.54 -17.24
C GLY A 73 -17.90 12.22 -16.53
N CYS A 74 -16.90 11.61 -15.88
CA CYS A 74 -17.03 10.31 -15.22
C CYS A 74 -17.59 10.46 -13.81
N LEU A 75 -18.50 9.57 -13.44
CA LEU A 75 -19.11 9.54 -12.11
C LEU A 75 -18.39 8.57 -11.16
N PHE A 76 -17.75 7.52 -11.68
CA PHE A 76 -17.09 6.47 -10.92
C PHE A 76 -17.96 5.97 -9.78
N ASP A 77 -19.02 5.29 -10.13
CA ASP A 77 -20.05 4.80 -9.21
C ASP A 77 -19.62 3.58 -8.42
N LYS A 78 -18.55 2.91 -8.82
CA LYS A 78 -17.96 1.75 -8.14
C LYS A 78 -16.47 1.93 -7.89
N GLY A 79 -15.98 1.30 -6.83
CA GLY A 79 -14.57 1.22 -6.51
C GLY A 79 -14.16 -0.18 -6.09
N TYR A 80 -12.87 -0.48 -6.25
CA TYR A 80 -12.25 -1.76 -5.88
C TYR A 80 -10.93 -1.49 -5.16
N SER A 81 -10.73 -2.20 -4.05
CA SER A 81 -9.43 -2.25 -3.40
C SER A 81 -8.56 -3.25 -4.16
N ILE A 82 -7.39 -2.85 -4.64
CA ILE A 82 -6.47 -3.77 -5.34
C ILE A 82 -5.93 -4.83 -4.39
N ALA A 83 -5.75 -4.49 -3.10
CA ALA A 83 -5.14 -5.39 -2.13
C ALA A 83 -5.95 -6.68 -1.89
N ASP A 84 -7.26 -6.59 -1.97
CA ASP A 84 -8.18 -7.71 -1.70
C ASP A 84 -9.34 -7.79 -2.69
N PHE A 85 -9.36 -6.95 -3.71
CA PHE A 85 -10.47 -6.77 -4.66
C PHE A 85 -11.84 -6.59 -4.01
N SER A 86 -11.86 -6.08 -2.78
CA SER A 86 -13.12 -5.74 -2.14
C SER A 86 -13.78 -4.58 -2.86
N ARG A 87 -15.03 -4.81 -3.25
CA ARG A 87 -15.87 -3.81 -3.93
C ARG A 87 -16.45 -2.83 -2.91
N PHE A 88 -16.56 -1.57 -3.32
CA PHE A 88 -17.31 -0.55 -2.60
C PHE A 88 -18.08 0.34 -3.58
N ASP A 89 -19.22 0.88 -3.13
CA ASP A 89 -20.04 1.76 -3.93
C ASP A 89 -19.53 3.20 -3.87
N GLY A 90 -19.59 3.85 -5.04
CA GLY A 90 -19.25 5.25 -5.19
C GLY A 90 -17.76 5.56 -5.08
N LEU A 91 -17.43 6.79 -5.45
CA LEU A 91 -16.09 7.33 -5.31
C LEU A 91 -15.86 7.74 -3.85
N ASN A 92 -15.41 6.83 -3.03
CA ASN A 92 -15.00 7.15 -1.67
C ASN A 92 -13.69 7.92 -1.68
N PHE A 93 -13.77 9.25 -1.84
CA PHE A 93 -12.61 10.13 -1.88
C PHE A 93 -11.77 10.10 -0.59
N GLU A 94 -12.29 9.62 0.52
CA GLU A 94 -11.49 9.44 1.74
C GLU A 94 -10.46 8.34 1.58
N LYS A 95 -10.77 7.32 0.77
CA LYS A 95 -9.86 6.21 0.43
C LYS A 95 -8.97 6.47 -0.79
N VAL A 96 -9.20 7.54 -1.57
CA VAL A 96 -8.45 7.81 -2.82
C VAL A 96 -6.95 7.99 -2.62
N CYS A 97 -6.51 8.27 -1.41
CA CYS A 97 -5.07 8.35 -1.11
C CYS A 97 -4.42 6.99 -0.83
N ASP A 98 -5.20 5.93 -0.64
CA ASP A 98 -4.67 4.57 -0.63
C ASP A 98 -4.23 4.23 -2.05
N LYS A 99 -2.94 3.98 -2.21
CA LYS A 99 -2.24 3.85 -3.50
C LYS A 99 -2.72 2.70 -4.41
N ASN A 100 -3.73 1.95 -3.98
CA ASN A 100 -4.15 0.70 -4.57
C ASN A 100 -5.68 0.63 -4.74
N LEU A 101 -6.27 1.67 -5.34
CA LEU A 101 -7.69 1.70 -5.64
C LEU A 101 -7.92 1.83 -7.14
N ILE A 102 -8.88 1.06 -7.65
CA ILE A 102 -9.42 1.16 -9.00
C ILE A 102 -10.84 1.69 -8.90
N PHE A 103 -11.19 2.64 -9.74
CA PHE A 103 -12.55 3.19 -9.85
C PHE A 103 -13.14 2.88 -11.20
N PHE A 104 -14.43 2.60 -11.23
CA PHE A 104 -15.15 2.24 -12.42
C PHE A 104 -16.41 3.08 -12.59
N ASP A 105 -16.61 3.61 -13.81
CA ASP A 105 -17.85 4.25 -14.23
C ASP A 105 -18.68 3.25 -15.02
N SER A 106 -19.76 2.74 -14.43
CA SER A 106 -20.60 1.72 -15.05
C SER A 106 -21.36 2.22 -16.28
N LYS A 107 -21.66 3.52 -16.35
CA LYS A 107 -22.38 4.12 -17.46
C LYS A 107 -21.49 4.40 -18.65
N GLN A 108 -20.33 5.02 -18.41
CA GLN A 108 -19.39 5.38 -19.47
C GLN A 108 -18.39 4.27 -19.79
N LYS A 109 -18.40 3.17 -19.02
CA LYS A 109 -17.45 2.05 -19.16
C LYS A 109 -16.01 2.54 -19.11
N LYS A 110 -15.69 3.39 -18.11
CA LYS A 110 -14.35 3.91 -17.87
C LYS A 110 -13.79 3.40 -16.56
N VAL A 111 -12.52 3.03 -16.60
CA VAL A 111 -11.72 2.61 -15.46
C VAL A 111 -10.70 3.68 -15.15
N CYS A 112 -10.53 4.02 -13.88
CA CYS A 112 -9.44 4.88 -13.46
C CYS A 112 -8.70 4.32 -12.25
N PHE A 113 -7.43 4.64 -12.15
CA PHE A 113 -6.57 4.24 -11.04
C PHE A 113 -5.43 5.22 -10.83
N LEU A 114 -4.86 5.16 -9.63
CA LEU A 114 -3.65 5.89 -9.28
C LEU A 114 -2.44 4.95 -9.37
N HIS A 115 -1.45 5.31 -10.20
CA HIS A 115 -0.20 4.55 -10.30
C HIS A 115 1.00 5.50 -10.28
N CYS A 116 1.96 5.24 -9.41
CA CYS A 116 3.16 6.09 -9.22
C CYS A 116 2.84 7.58 -9.07
N GLY A 117 1.77 7.92 -8.33
CA GLY A 117 1.34 9.30 -8.09
C GLY A 117 0.60 9.97 -9.25
N SER A 118 0.44 9.30 -10.38
CA SER A 118 -0.30 9.78 -11.54
C SER A 118 -1.66 9.09 -11.64
N PHE A 119 -2.68 9.86 -12.04
CA PHE A 119 -4.04 9.39 -12.22
C PHE A 119 -4.28 9.08 -13.70
N TYR A 120 -4.73 7.86 -13.97
CA TYR A 120 -5.00 7.35 -15.31
C TYR A 120 -6.47 7.04 -15.48
N ILE A 121 -7.02 7.35 -16.65
CA ILE A 121 -8.39 7.03 -17.05
C ILE A 121 -8.32 6.34 -18.40
N TYR A 122 -8.95 5.16 -18.50
CA TYR A 122 -9.04 4.36 -19.72
C TYR A 122 -10.47 3.91 -19.97
N ASP A 123 -10.81 3.73 -21.25
CA ASP A 123 -12.01 2.98 -21.61
C ASP A 123 -11.81 1.50 -21.32
N VAL A 124 -12.84 0.83 -20.80
CA VAL A 124 -12.77 -0.61 -20.50
C VAL A 124 -12.39 -1.42 -21.76
N ALA A 125 -12.82 -0.96 -22.94
CA ALA A 125 -12.48 -1.60 -24.19
C ALA A 125 -10.97 -1.62 -24.50
N GLN A 126 -10.18 -0.77 -23.84
CA GLN A 126 -8.73 -0.73 -23.95
C GLN A 126 -8.02 -1.71 -23.01
N LEU A 127 -8.74 -2.26 -22.03
CA LEU A 127 -8.22 -3.28 -21.15
C LEU A 127 -8.17 -4.61 -21.90
N GLN A 128 -6.97 -5.03 -22.23
CA GLN A 128 -6.73 -6.27 -22.99
C GLN A 128 -6.68 -7.46 -22.05
N GLU A 129 -5.99 -7.29 -20.92
CA GLU A 129 -5.70 -8.37 -19.99
C GLU A 129 -5.57 -7.83 -18.56
N ALA A 130 -5.98 -8.63 -17.59
CA ALA A 130 -5.65 -8.42 -16.19
C ALA A 130 -5.32 -9.77 -15.56
N TYR A 131 -4.17 -9.86 -14.91
CA TYR A 131 -3.71 -11.10 -14.31
C TYR A 131 -2.97 -10.85 -13.01
N VAL A 132 -2.97 -11.89 -12.19
CA VAL A 132 -2.18 -11.96 -10.96
C VAL A 132 -0.88 -12.67 -11.27
N SER A 133 0.23 -12.10 -10.84
CA SER A 133 1.56 -12.70 -10.95
C SER A 133 2.28 -12.63 -9.62
N ASN A 134 3.31 -13.43 -9.43
CA ASN A 134 4.16 -13.35 -8.25
C ASN A 134 5.63 -13.27 -8.62
N LYS A 135 6.40 -12.68 -7.71
CA LYS A 135 7.85 -12.68 -7.75
C LYS A 135 8.38 -13.13 -6.40
N ASN A 136 9.19 -14.15 -6.44
CA ASN A 136 9.80 -14.73 -5.25
C ASN A 136 11.29 -14.37 -5.25
N LYS A 137 11.81 -14.01 -4.07
CA LYS A 137 13.22 -13.66 -3.90
C LYS A 137 13.75 -14.25 -2.61
N VAL A 138 14.91 -14.91 -2.67
CA VAL A 138 15.63 -15.31 -1.47
C VAL A 138 16.29 -14.08 -0.86
N GLU A 139 16.06 -13.85 0.41
CA GLU A 139 16.67 -12.78 1.18
C GLU A 139 17.30 -13.36 2.45
N TYR A 140 18.31 -12.68 2.95
CA TYR A 140 19.01 -13.03 4.17
C TYR A 140 18.60 -12.11 5.31
N ASP A 141 18.19 -12.69 6.42
CA ASP A 141 17.82 -11.95 7.62
C ASP A 141 18.89 -12.18 8.72
N ALA A 142 19.74 -11.19 8.90
CA ALA A 142 20.79 -11.22 9.92
C ALA A 142 20.25 -11.08 11.36
N GLU A 143 19.10 -10.40 11.53
CA GLU A 143 18.61 -10.02 12.86
C GLU A 143 17.65 -11.05 13.46
N HIS A 144 16.81 -11.70 12.65
CA HIS A 144 15.70 -12.51 13.14
C HIS A 144 15.86 -14.03 12.93
N GLY A 145 16.96 -14.47 12.42
CA GLY A 145 17.50 -15.82 12.43
C GLY A 145 16.53 -17.02 12.34
N ARG A 146 15.40 -16.96 11.62
CA ARG A 146 14.52 -18.11 11.41
C ARG A 146 14.98 -18.94 10.23
N ALA A 147 15.21 -20.24 10.46
CA ALA A 147 15.48 -21.17 9.36
C ALA A 147 14.26 -21.29 8.46
N MET A 148 14.48 -21.26 7.17
CA MET A 148 13.47 -21.65 6.20
C MET A 148 13.16 -23.13 6.39
N SER A 149 11.88 -23.50 6.53
CA SER A 149 11.49 -24.90 6.65
C SER A 149 11.75 -25.66 5.34
N ASP A 150 11.88 -26.98 5.43
CA ASP A 150 12.08 -27.80 4.25
C ASP A 150 10.86 -27.74 3.30
N ALA A 151 9.64 -27.60 3.83
CA ALA A 151 8.45 -27.39 3.03
C ALA A 151 8.50 -26.12 2.18
N VAL A 152 9.05 -25.01 2.71
CA VAL A 152 9.26 -23.78 1.91
C VAL A 152 10.28 -24.00 0.82
N LYS A 153 11.35 -24.76 1.12
CA LYS A 153 12.35 -25.12 0.11
C LYS A 153 11.75 -26.00 -0.98
N ASP A 154 10.93 -27.00 -0.59
CA ASP A 154 10.30 -27.94 -1.52
C ASP A 154 9.26 -27.26 -2.40
N TYR A 155 8.48 -26.33 -1.87
CA TYR A 155 7.52 -25.54 -2.64
C TYR A 155 8.22 -24.73 -3.76
N PHE A 156 9.42 -24.22 -3.49
CA PHE A 156 10.22 -23.49 -4.47
C PHE A 156 11.36 -24.36 -5.05
N MET A 157 11.07 -25.59 -5.45
CA MET A 157 12.04 -26.61 -5.92
C MET A 157 12.98 -26.15 -7.05
N GLY A 158 12.69 -25.05 -7.75
CA GLY A 158 13.59 -24.44 -8.72
C GLY A 158 14.83 -23.78 -8.10
N VAL A 159 14.80 -23.52 -6.80
CA VAL A 159 15.92 -22.92 -6.06
C VAL A 159 16.92 -24.00 -5.67
N ARG A 160 17.68 -24.46 -6.63
CA ARG A 160 18.87 -25.29 -6.37
C ARG A 160 19.86 -24.46 -5.55
N ARG A 161 19.97 -24.74 -4.25
CA ARG A 161 20.92 -24.18 -3.30
C ARG A 161 20.54 -22.80 -2.72
N ILE A 162 19.52 -22.78 -1.91
CA ILE A 162 19.52 -21.81 -0.83
C ILE A 162 20.58 -22.32 0.15
N PHE A 163 21.73 -21.66 0.21
CA PHE A 163 22.74 -21.96 1.21
C PHE A 163 22.19 -21.61 2.57
N VAL A 164 21.70 -22.60 3.28
CA VAL A 164 21.52 -22.51 4.72
C VAL A 164 22.93 -22.62 5.27
N GLY A 165 23.54 -21.50 5.60
CA GLY A 165 24.82 -21.50 6.26
C GLY A 165 24.70 -22.24 7.60
N ASP A 166 25.35 -23.38 7.73
CA ASP A 166 25.53 -24.02 9.02
C ASP A 166 26.37 -23.09 9.89
N GLY A 167 25.77 -22.51 10.92
CA GLY A 167 26.45 -21.87 12.01
C GLY A 167 26.55 -20.33 12.02
N GLY A 168 25.84 -19.59 11.19
CA GLY A 168 25.77 -18.12 11.26
C GLY A 168 24.53 -17.59 11.95
N TYR A 169 24.61 -16.43 12.59
CA TYR A 169 23.50 -15.75 13.26
C TYR A 169 22.41 -15.20 12.32
N GLY A 170 22.39 -15.56 11.05
CA GLY A 170 21.38 -15.12 10.09
C GLY A 170 20.88 -16.28 9.24
N LYS A 171 19.66 -16.19 8.75
CA LYS A 171 19.00 -17.25 7.98
C LYS A 171 18.31 -16.69 6.75
N ASN A 172 18.36 -17.48 5.68
CA ASN A 172 17.67 -17.18 4.44
C ASN A 172 16.16 -17.38 4.60
N TYR A 173 15.39 -16.55 3.93
CA TYR A 173 13.94 -16.71 3.78
C TYR A 173 13.55 -16.35 2.36
N ILE A 174 12.34 -16.75 1.95
CA ILE A 174 11.78 -16.35 0.67
C ILE A 174 10.84 -15.18 0.91
N ARG A 175 11.08 -14.07 0.20
CA ARG A 175 10.13 -12.99 0.10
C ARG A 175 9.28 -13.21 -1.13
N ALA A 176 8.01 -13.53 -0.92
CA ALA A 176 7.02 -13.68 -1.97
C ALA A 176 6.23 -12.39 -2.11
N THR A 177 6.17 -11.87 -3.33
CA THR A 177 5.40 -10.65 -3.64
C THR A 177 4.42 -10.96 -4.74
N VAL A 178 3.16 -10.61 -4.53
CA VAL A 178 2.07 -10.79 -5.48
C VAL A 178 1.72 -9.44 -6.12
N TYR A 179 1.55 -9.45 -7.42
CA TYR A 179 1.24 -8.28 -8.23
C TYR A 179 -0.05 -8.49 -9.02
N LEU A 180 -0.85 -7.45 -9.11
CA LEU A 180 -1.87 -7.31 -10.14
C LEU A 180 -1.26 -6.54 -11.31
N THR A 181 -1.38 -7.07 -12.51
CA THR A 181 -1.03 -6.37 -13.75
C THR A 181 -2.29 -6.08 -14.55
N LEU A 182 -2.45 -4.82 -14.96
CA LEU A 182 -3.50 -4.38 -15.88
C LEU A 182 -2.85 -3.96 -17.19
N MET A 183 -3.21 -4.62 -18.28
CA MET A 183 -2.68 -4.32 -19.62
C MET A 183 -3.69 -3.50 -20.42
N PHE A 184 -3.33 -2.25 -20.73
CA PHE A 184 -4.11 -1.35 -21.58
C PHE A 184 -3.33 -1.06 -22.88
N ASN A 185 -3.80 -1.60 -24.01
CA ASN A 185 -3.08 -1.53 -25.29
C ASN A 185 -1.63 -2.02 -25.10
N ASP A 186 -0.64 -1.12 -25.29
CA ASP A 186 0.78 -1.46 -25.17
C ASP A 186 1.38 -1.10 -23.79
N LYS A 187 0.53 -0.73 -22.81
CA LYS A 187 0.97 -0.31 -21.49
C LYS A 187 0.50 -1.25 -20.39
N GLY A 188 1.45 -1.81 -19.64
CA GLY A 188 1.19 -2.56 -18.43
C GLY A 188 1.35 -1.70 -17.18
N TYR A 189 0.40 -1.85 -16.24
CA TYR A 189 0.45 -1.23 -14.92
C TYR A 189 0.48 -2.32 -13.85
N MET A 190 1.55 -2.36 -13.09
CA MET A 190 1.79 -3.36 -12.06
C MET A 190 1.54 -2.78 -10.67
N PHE A 191 0.69 -3.42 -9.90
CA PHE A 191 0.33 -3.04 -8.54
C PHE A 191 0.78 -4.10 -7.56
N ASN A 192 1.51 -3.70 -6.52
CA ASN A 192 1.87 -4.62 -5.44
C ASN A 192 0.66 -4.84 -4.54
N MET A 193 0.20 -6.09 -4.46
CA MET A 193 -0.96 -6.48 -3.69
C MET A 193 -0.60 -7.06 -2.33
N TYR A 194 0.43 -7.90 -2.32
CA TYR A 194 0.78 -8.71 -1.16
C TYR A 194 2.28 -8.95 -1.13
N ASN A 195 2.86 -8.86 0.07
CA ASN A 195 4.28 -9.12 0.29
C ASN A 195 4.43 -9.85 1.61
N LYS A 196 4.92 -11.08 1.59
CA LYS A 196 5.11 -11.89 2.78
C LYS A 196 6.48 -12.54 2.82
N LYS A 197 7.01 -12.66 4.01
CA LYS A 197 8.19 -13.42 4.35
C LYS A 197 7.75 -14.85 4.64
N LEU A 198 8.26 -15.83 3.86
CA LEU A 198 7.94 -17.24 3.99
C LEU A 198 9.10 -17.96 4.68
N VAL A 199 8.86 -18.47 5.86
CA VAL A 199 9.85 -19.17 6.69
C VAL A 199 9.35 -20.52 7.22
N SER A 200 8.04 -20.76 7.17
CA SER A 200 7.40 -21.95 7.71
C SER A 200 6.40 -22.55 6.72
N GLU A 201 6.00 -23.76 6.96
CA GLU A 201 4.99 -24.48 6.16
C GLU A 201 3.63 -23.76 6.16
N SER A 202 3.22 -23.24 7.33
CA SER A 202 2.00 -22.42 7.43
C SER A 202 2.07 -21.14 6.60
N ASP A 203 3.25 -20.51 6.48
CA ASP A 203 3.41 -19.33 5.63
C ASP A 203 3.22 -19.65 4.15
N VAL A 204 3.63 -20.85 3.72
CA VAL A 204 3.43 -21.31 2.34
C VAL A 204 1.95 -21.57 2.08
N SER A 205 1.26 -22.29 2.98
CA SER A 205 -0.18 -22.54 2.86
C SER A 205 -0.97 -21.23 2.77
N ASP A 206 -0.72 -20.30 3.69
CA ASP A 206 -1.35 -18.97 3.70
C ASP A 206 -1.08 -18.18 2.40
N PHE A 207 0.12 -18.33 1.84
CA PHE A 207 0.50 -17.66 0.59
C PHE A 207 -0.25 -18.25 -0.60
N VAL A 208 -0.34 -19.58 -0.70
CA VAL A 208 -1.09 -20.26 -1.77
C VAL A 208 -2.57 -19.88 -1.71
N ASP A 209 -3.19 -19.98 -0.53
CA ASP A 209 -4.58 -19.57 -0.32
C ASP A 209 -4.84 -18.11 -0.70
N ALA A 210 -3.90 -17.23 -0.35
CA ALA A 210 -4.00 -15.82 -0.71
C ALA A 210 -3.92 -15.60 -2.23
N MET A 211 -3.04 -16.31 -2.92
CA MET A 211 -2.90 -16.22 -4.38
C MET A 211 -4.14 -16.74 -5.11
N GLU A 212 -4.66 -17.90 -4.70
CA GLU A 212 -5.89 -18.46 -5.28
C GLU A 212 -7.06 -17.47 -5.14
N LYS A 213 -7.29 -16.97 -3.94
CA LYS A 213 -8.35 -15.97 -3.68
C LYS A 213 -8.14 -14.67 -4.48
N MET A 214 -6.91 -14.25 -4.69
CA MET A 214 -6.61 -13.07 -5.52
C MET A 214 -6.91 -13.32 -6.99
N CYS A 215 -6.57 -14.50 -7.52
CA CYS A 215 -6.92 -14.89 -8.89
C CYS A 215 -8.44 -14.93 -9.10
N GLU A 216 -9.19 -15.59 -8.23
CA GLU A 216 -10.65 -15.63 -8.29
C GLU A 216 -11.27 -14.24 -8.29
N ARG A 217 -10.83 -13.37 -7.37
CA ARG A 217 -11.33 -11.99 -7.27
C ARG A 217 -10.96 -11.13 -8.47
N CYS A 218 -9.77 -11.36 -9.05
CA CYS A 218 -9.36 -10.70 -10.29
C CYS A 218 -10.30 -11.05 -11.45
N VAL A 219 -10.67 -12.31 -11.56
CA VAL A 219 -11.64 -12.79 -12.57
C VAL A 219 -13.01 -12.16 -12.34
N LEU A 220 -13.50 -12.16 -11.10
CA LEU A 220 -14.79 -11.52 -10.77
C LEU A 220 -14.77 -10.01 -11.11
N PHE A 221 -13.68 -9.33 -10.81
CA PHE A 221 -13.48 -7.94 -11.19
C PHE A 221 -13.55 -7.75 -12.71
N LEU A 222 -12.81 -8.57 -13.47
CA LEU A 222 -12.81 -8.51 -14.92
C LEU A 222 -14.21 -8.77 -15.51
N ASN A 223 -14.90 -9.79 -15.03
CA ASN A 223 -16.24 -10.12 -15.45
C ASN A 223 -17.22 -8.96 -15.20
N GLU A 224 -17.11 -8.32 -14.04
CA GLU A 224 -17.99 -7.19 -13.70
C GLU A 224 -17.73 -5.97 -14.60
N ILE A 225 -16.47 -5.60 -14.84
CA ILE A 225 -16.16 -4.38 -15.60
C ILE A 225 -16.32 -4.57 -17.11
N THR A 226 -15.97 -5.76 -17.65
CA THR A 226 -16.06 -6.04 -19.09
C THR A 226 -17.43 -6.56 -19.51
N GLY A 227 -18.17 -7.18 -18.59
CA GLY A 227 -19.42 -7.87 -18.88
C GLY A 227 -19.23 -9.17 -19.67
N LYS A 228 -18.02 -9.73 -19.66
CA LYS A 228 -17.65 -11.00 -20.30
C LYS A 228 -17.14 -11.96 -19.25
N GLU A 229 -17.33 -13.26 -19.49
CA GLU A 229 -16.70 -14.28 -18.66
C GLU A 229 -15.22 -14.45 -19.05
N HIS A 230 -14.37 -14.44 -18.04
CA HIS A 230 -12.93 -14.66 -18.19
C HIS A 230 -12.54 -15.94 -17.44
N PRO A 231 -11.65 -16.77 -17.97
CA PRO A 231 -11.08 -17.89 -17.24
C PRO A 231 -10.16 -17.38 -16.11
N ILE A 232 -9.91 -18.23 -15.14
CA ILE A 232 -8.86 -17.99 -14.14
C ILE A 232 -7.52 -18.16 -14.84
N ASP A 233 -6.74 -17.08 -14.88
CA ASP A 233 -5.39 -17.09 -15.46
C ASP A 233 -4.35 -17.35 -14.36
N THR A 234 -3.66 -18.48 -14.47
CA THR A 234 -2.58 -18.88 -13.58
C THR A 234 -1.23 -18.96 -14.29
N ASP A 235 -1.17 -18.65 -15.59
CA ASP A 235 0.04 -18.82 -16.41
C ASP A 235 1.18 -17.87 -15.98
N HIS A 236 0.83 -16.77 -15.32
CA HIS A 236 1.79 -15.79 -14.81
C HIS A 236 2.27 -16.08 -13.37
N ILE A 237 1.84 -17.19 -12.78
CA ILE A 237 2.25 -17.60 -11.44
C ILE A 237 3.48 -18.49 -11.54
N SER A 238 4.55 -18.08 -10.88
CA SER A 238 5.79 -18.86 -10.78
C SER A 238 5.93 -19.47 -9.39
N LEU A 239 6.13 -20.79 -9.35
CA LEU A 239 6.44 -21.54 -8.12
C LEU A 239 7.96 -21.60 -7.86
N THR A 240 8.76 -20.93 -8.70
CA THR A 240 10.22 -20.87 -8.59
C THR A 240 10.69 -19.50 -8.09
N VAL A 241 11.91 -19.45 -7.53
CA VAL A 241 12.57 -18.23 -7.05
C VAL A 241 13.68 -17.82 -8.02
#